data_610ed42b718a016236560cf1e2d8baff
#
_entry.id   610ed42b718a016236560cf1e2d8baff
#
_cell.length_a   1.000
_cell.length_b   1.000
_cell.length_c   1.000
_cell.angle_alpha   90.00
_cell.angle_beta   90.00
_cell.angle_gamma   90.00
#
_symmetry.space_group_name_H-M   'P 1'
#
loop_
_entity.id
_entity.type
_entity.pdbx_description
1 polymer ?
#
loop_
_entity_poly.entity_id
_entity_poly.type
_entity_poly.pdbx_seq_one_letter_code
_entity_poly.pdbx_strand_id
1 'polypeptide(L)'
;SLVCYNVGGYLSSSFVVLQRGCFHVTGCYSFPSMRSVGLGVATNTFPSCAFRGFGAPQTIFAVETHLCHIAEMLGIDPLEYKSRYFIKQGDTTSTNGKIVERVMIPEMLEQVKKASDYDRKSREYKWGSGRGIGISFYNHGGAFTGNGEQAIIKARCQLHKFANGDVEILCSQTEMGQGFHTILPKIAAHVLEIPLEKVIFKDPDTSRVPDSGPTAASRSTMIVGEL
;
A
#
# COMPACT_ATOMS: atom_id res chain seq x y z
N SER A 1 6.50 -1.26 -19.90
CA SER A 1 7.38 -1.75 -18.82
C SER A 1 7.40 -3.27 -18.82
N LEU A 2 8.55 -3.87 -18.55
CA LEU A 2 8.75 -5.29 -18.30
C LEU A 2 9.17 -5.48 -16.85
N VAL A 3 8.43 -6.28 -16.11
CA VAL A 3 8.70 -6.61 -14.70
C VAL A 3 9.03 -8.09 -14.62
N CYS A 4 10.25 -8.43 -14.23
CA CYS A 4 10.69 -9.80 -14.04
C CYS A 4 10.94 -10.05 -12.55
N TYR A 5 10.26 -11.05 -11.98
CA TYR A 5 10.44 -11.46 -10.60
C TYR A 5 11.00 -12.87 -10.54
N ASN A 6 12.04 -13.03 -9.73
CA ASN A 6 12.50 -14.34 -9.31
C ASN A 6 11.48 -14.95 -8.35
N VAL A 7 10.88 -16.08 -8.72
CA VAL A 7 9.89 -16.78 -7.89
C VAL A 7 10.50 -17.95 -7.10
N GLY A 8 11.77 -18.27 -7.33
CA GLY A 8 12.43 -19.44 -6.74
C GLY A 8 11.95 -20.75 -7.36
N GLY A 9 12.20 -21.84 -6.66
CA GLY A 9 11.84 -23.20 -7.14
C GLY A 9 10.36 -23.57 -6.99
N TYR A 10 9.56 -22.73 -6.33
CA TYR A 10 8.13 -22.95 -6.11
C TYR A 10 7.36 -21.63 -6.16
N LEU A 11 6.21 -21.63 -6.83
CA LEU A 11 5.48 -20.40 -7.15
C LEU A 11 4.96 -19.64 -5.92
N SER A 12 4.43 -20.35 -4.90
CA SER A 12 3.85 -19.76 -3.69
C SER A 12 2.94 -18.56 -4.02
N SER A 13 3.06 -17.44 -3.30
CA SER A 13 2.31 -16.20 -3.55
C SER A 13 2.98 -15.27 -4.58
N SER A 14 4.07 -15.69 -5.22
CA SER A 14 4.87 -14.84 -6.12
C SER A 14 4.09 -14.28 -7.30
N PHE A 15 3.10 -15.03 -7.81
CA PHE A 15 2.26 -14.55 -8.91
C PHE A 15 1.44 -13.31 -8.50
N VAL A 16 0.85 -13.31 -7.32
CA VAL A 16 0.05 -12.18 -6.82
C VAL A 16 0.95 -10.98 -6.48
N VAL A 17 2.17 -11.26 -5.97
CA VAL A 17 3.20 -10.24 -5.74
C VAL A 17 3.61 -9.57 -7.06
N LEU A 18 3.84 -10.37 -8.11
CA LEU A 18 4.15 -9.87 -9.45
C LEU A 18 3.00 -9.02 -10.01
N GLN A 19 1.76 -9.48 -9.86
CA GLN A 19 0.58 -8.74 -10.29
C GLN A 19 0.50 -7.37 -9.59
N ARG A 20 0.69 -7.33 -8.27
CA ARG A 20 0.72 -6.08 -7.51
C ARG A 20 1.84 -5.16 -8.00
N GLY A 21 3.02 -5.69 -8.30
CA GLY A 21 4.12 -4.94 -8.91
C GLY A 21 3.70 -4.31 -10.23
N CYS A 22 3.05 -5.05 -11.12
CA CYS A 22 2.55 -4.53 -12.39
C CYS A 22 1.52 -3.41 -12.22
N PHE A 23 0.69 -3.44 -11.18
CA PHE A 23 -0.28 -2.39 -10.89
C PHE A 23 0.38 -1.10 -10.42
N HIS A 24 1.54 -1.18 -9.77
CA HIS A 24 2.25 -0.01 -9.23
C HIS A 24 3.40 0.47 -10.09
N VAL A 25 3.54 -0.04 -11.31
CA VAL A 25 4.66 0.27 -12.21
C VAL A 25 4.72 1.74 -12.65
N THR A 26 3.62 2.48 -12.53
CA THR A 26 3.59 3.92 -12.80
C THR A 26 3.90 4.77 -11.58
N GLY A 27 3.93 4.18 -10.37
CA GLY A 27 4.06 4.96 -9.14
C GLY A 27 2.97 6.03 -9.03
N CYS A 28 3.37 7.23 -8.65
CA CYS A 28 2.50 8.43 -8.56
C CYS A 28 2.52 9.28 -9.84
N TYR A 29 2.78 8.68 -10.99
CA TYR A 29 2.94 9.42 -12.24
C TYR A 29 1.89 9.04 -13.27
N SER A 30 1.41 10.04 -14.02
CA SER A 30 0.49 9.90 -15.14
C SER A 30 1.27 9.84 -16.44
N PHE A 31 1.04 8.78 -17.21
CA PHE A 31 1.62 8.61 -18.53
C PHE A 31 0.51 8.48 -19.57
N PRO A 32 0.64 9.10 -20.76
CA PRO A 32 -0.40 9.08 -21.79
C PRO A 32 -0.66 7.68 -22.35
N SER A 33 0.30 6.77 -22.26
CA SER A 33 0.16 5.38 -22.70
C SER A 33 1.04 4.48 -21.84
N MET A 34 0.48 3.34 -21.42
CA MET A 34 1.19 2.38 -20.59
C MET A 34 0.90 0.94 -21.05
N ARG A 35 1.96 0.13 -21.08
CA ARG A 35 1.86 -1.33 -21.18
C ARG A 35 2.80 -1.94 -20.15
N SER A 36 2.27 -2.77 -19.26
CA SER A 36 3.03 -3.54 -18.29
C SER A 36 2.96 -5.03 -18.60
N VAL A 37 4.10 -5.70 -18.57
CA VAL A 37 4.21 -7.14 -18.74
C VAL A 37 4.98 -7.68 -17.54
N GLY A 38 4.38 -8.64 -16.81
CA GLY A 38 5.00 -9.30 -15.68
C GLY A 38 5.43 -10.73 -16.02
N LEU A 39 6.66 -11.07 -15.68
CA LEU A 39 7.20 -12.44 -15.85
C LEU A 39 7.67 -12.96 -14.49
N GLY A 40 7.11 -14.10 -14.05
CA GLY A 40 7.63 -14.88 -12.94
C GLY A 40 8.64 -15.91 -13.46
N VAL A 41 9.87 -15.81 -13.00
CA VAL A 41 10.96 -16.69 -13.47
C VAL A 41 11.29 -17.72 -12.39
N ALA A 42 11.09 -19.00 -12.70
CA ALA A 42 11.50 -20.10 -11.81
C ALA A 42 13.05 -20.19 -11.78
N THR A 43 13.59 -20.36 -10.60
CA THR A 43 15.04 -20.46 -10.38
C THR A 43 15.36 -21.51 -9.31
N ASN A 44 16.62 -21.85 -9.15
CA ASN A 44 17.11 -22.79 -8.13
C ASN A 44 17.36 -22.11 -6.76
N THR A 45 16.61 -21.05 -6.45
CA THR A 45 16.69 -20.36 -5.15
C THR A 45 15.53 -20.75 -4.26
N PHE A 46 15.55 -20.33 -3.02
CA PHE A 46 14.39 -20.46 -2.13
C PHE A 46 13.14 -19.82 -2.75
N PRO A 47 11.95 -20.38 -2.49
CA PRO A 47 10.70 -19.77 -2.93
C PRO A 47 10.56 -18.35 -2.41
N SER A 48 10.33 -17.41 -3.31
CA SER A 48 10.00 -16.03 -2.94
C SER A 48 8.55 -15.96 -2.49
N CYS A 49 8.29 -15.16 -1.46
CA CYS A 49 6.96 -15.03 -0.88
C CYS A 49 6.61 -13.57 -0.62
N ALA A 50 5.43 -13.37 -0.04
CA ALA A 50 4.93 -12.05 0.32
C ALA A 50 5.83 -11.37 1.37
N PHE A 51 6.18 -10.12 1.10
CA PHE A 51 6.79 -9.20 2.05
C PHE A 51 5.99 -7.91 2.09
N ARG A 52 6.11 -7.12 3.15
CA ARG A 52 5.39 -5.86 3.34
C ARG A 52 5.46 -4.97 2.09
N GLY A 53 4.30 -4.54 1.57
CA GLY A 53 4.17 -3.81 0.30
C GLY A 53 3.92 -4.71 -0.91
N PHE A 54 4.16 -6.02 -0.80
CA PHE A 54 3.65 -7.08 -1.66
C PHE A 54 3.93 -6.88 -3.16
N GLY A 55 5.12 -6.44 -3.53
CA GLY A 55 5.53 -6.20 -4.92
C GLY A 55 5.52 -4.73 -5.36
N ALA A 56 4.72 -3.87 -4.72
CA ALA A 56 4.73 -2.44 -4.99
C ALA A 56 6.09 -1.78 -4.71
N PRO A 57 6.80 -2.05 -3.59
CA PRO A 57 8.09 -1.41 -3.33
C PRO A 57 9.13 -1.65 -4.42
N GLN A 58 9.17 -2.85 -4.99
CA GLN A 58 10.13 -3.20 -6.03
C GLN A 58 9.93 -2.36 -7.29
N THR A 59 8.69 -2.23 -7.75
CA THR A 59 8.37 -1.46 -8.95
C THR A 59 8.37 0.03 -8.73
N ILE A 60 7.97 0.50 -7.53
CA ILE A 60 8.09 1.91 -7.16
C ILE A 60 9.56 2.32 -7.09
N PHE A 61 10.43 1.51 -6.48
CA PHE A 61 11.87 1.76 -6.48
C PHE A 61 12.42 1.84 -7.92
N ALA A 62 12.01 0.92 -8.78
CA ALA A 62 12.46 0.88 -10.17
C ALA A 62 12.02 2.13 -10.95
N VAL A 63 10.77 2.56 -10.84
CA VAL A 63 10.29 3.75 -11.56
C VAL A 63 10.90 5.04 -11.01
N GLU A 64 11.05 5.15 -9.69
CA GLU A 64 11.69 6.31 -9.06
C GLU A 64 13.15 6.45 -9.52
N THR A 65 13.90 5.35 -9.49
CA THR A 65 15.30 5.32 -9.97
C THR A 65 15.38 5.64 -11.45
N HIS A 66 14.50 5.05 -12.26
CA HIS A 66 14.49 5.28 -13.72
C HIS A 66 14.22 6.74 -14.08
N LEU A 67 13.25 7.38 -13.41
CA LEU A 67 12.95 8.80 -13.61
C LEU A 67 14.10 9.71 -13.15
N CYS A 68 14.80 9.34 -12.08
CA CYS A 68 16.00 10.05 -11.66
C CYS A 68 17.11 9.96 -12.74
N HIS A 69 17.38 8.78 -13.29
CA HIS A 69 18.37 8.61 -14.37
C HIS A 69 18.01 9.41 -15.63
N ILE A 70 16.72 9.44 -16.02
CA ILE A 70 16.27 10.27 -17.14
C ILE A 70 16.54 11.75 -16.85
N ALA A 71 16.22 12.22 -15.66
CA ALA A 71 16.44 13.61 -15.26
C ALA A 71 17.93 13.97 -15.31
N GLU A 72 18.80 13.08 -14.81
CA GLU A 72 20.27 13.25 -14.87
C GLU A 72 20.76 13.35 -16.32
N MET A 73 20.31 12.46 -17.20
CA MET A 73 20.67 12.49 -18.63
C MET A 73 20.21 13.78 -19.32
N LEU A 74 19.12 14.37 -18.87
CA LEU A 74 18.60 15.64 -19.40
C LEU A 74 19.20 16.87 -18.72
N GLY A 75 20.02 16.70 -17.68
CA GLY A 75 20.58 17.81 -16.89
C GLY A 75 19.53 18.58 -16.09
N ILE A 76 18.43 17.94 -15.73
CA ILE A 76 17.29 18.52 -14.98
C ILE A 76 17.31 17.96 -13.56
N ASP A 77 16.94 18.80 -12.58
CA ASP A 77 16.74 18.31 -11.20
C ASP A 77 15.70 17.17 -11.19
N PRO A 78 16.01 16.02 -10.56
CA PRO A 78 15.11 14.86 -10.57
C PRO A 78 13.72 15.17 -10.00
N LEU A 79 13.63 16.03 -9.01
CA LEU A 79 12.35 16.40 -8.41
C LEU A 79 11.54 17.32 -9.31
N GLU A 80 12.19 18.29 -9.96
CA GLU A 80 11.58 19.13 -10.98
C GLU A 80 11.07 18.27 -12.15
N TYR A 81 11.87 17.33 -12.64
CA TYR A 81 11.47 16.44 -13.72
C TYR A 81 10.25 15.60 -13.34
N LYS A 82 10.28 14.92 -12.18
CA LYS A 82 9.19 14.07 -11.70
C LYS A 82 7.88 14.84 -11.47
N SER A 83 7.97 16.06 -10.93
CA SER A 83 6.78 16.87 -10.62
C SER A 83 5.92 17.21 -11.85
N ARG A 84 6.50 17.21 -13.04
CA ARG A 84 5.78 17.43 -14.31
C ARG A 84 4.76 16.34 -14.63
N TYR A 85 4.97 15.15 -14.09
CA TYR A 85 4.20 13.95 -14.38
C TYR A 85 3.33 13.47 -13.22
N PHE A 86 3.26 14.19 -12.11
CA PHE A 86 2.43 13.78 -11.00
C PHE A 86 0.97 13.57 -11.43
N ILE A 87 0.39 12.48 -10.94
CA ILE A 87 -1.04 12.20 -11.11
C ILE A 87 -1.88 13.35 -10.56
N LYS A 88 -3.03 13.57 -11.16
CA LYS A 88 -4.00 14.60 -10.80
C LYS A 88 -5.38 14.00 -10.65
N GLN A 89 -6.27 14.71 -9.96
CA GLN A 89 -7.69 14.37 -9.96
C GLN A 89 -8.21 14.34 -11.40
N GLY A 90 -8.95 13.31 -11.75
CA GLY A 90 -9.46 13.05 -13.10
C GLY A 90 -8.54 12.19 -13.98
N ASP A 91 -7.28 11.97 -13.59
CA ASP A 91 -6.38 11.06 -14.30
C ASP A 91 -6.87 9.61 -14.21
N THR A 92 -6.32 8.78 -15.08
CA THR A 92 -6.60 7.34 -15.11
C THR A 92 -5.45 6.58 -14.44
N THR A 93 -5.78 5.69 -13.52
CA THR A 93 -4.81 4.80 -12.87
C THR A 93 -4.28 3.73 -13.81
N SER A 94 -3.19 3.07 -13.41
CA SER A 94 -2.63 1.90 -14.13
C SER A 94 -3.62 0.74 -14.29
N THR A 95 -4.68 0.70 -13.51
CA THR A 95 -5.76 -0.32 -13.54
C THR A 95 -7.04 0.20 -14.22
N ASN A 96 -6.94 1.31 -14.94
CA ASN A 96 -8.07 1.94 -15.66
C ASN A 96 -9.16 2.57 -14.77
N GLY A 97 -8.91 2.72 -13.47
CA GLY A 97 -9.78 3.47 -12.56
C GLY A 97 -9.59 4.99 -12.73
N LYS A 98 -10.61 5.76 -12.39
CA LYS A 98 -10.50 7.23 -12.32
C LYS A 98 -10.11 7.67 -10.92
N ILE A 99 -9.22 8.66 -10.84
CA ILE A 99 -8.86 9.33 -9.58
C ILE A 99 -9.94 10.39 -9.32
N VAL A 100 -10.83 10.09 -8.39
CA VAL A 100 -11.96 10.99 -8.06
C VAL A 100 -11.61 11.94 -6.92
N GLU A 101 -10.73 11.52 -6.03
CA GLU A 101 -10.28 12.29 -4.88
C GLU A 101 -9.25 13.36 -5.29
N ARG A 102 -9.16 14.41 -4.46
CA ARG A 102 -8.12 15.41 -4.59
C ARG A 102 -6.74 14.80 -4.34
N VAL A 103 -5.81 15.02 -5.25
CA VAL A 103 -4.42 14.58 -5.12
C VAL A 103 -3.61 15.66 -4.42
N MET A 104 -3.03 15.33 -3.25
CA MET A 104 -2.29 16.26 -2.39
C MET A 104 -0.78 16.25 -2.62
N ILE A 105 -0.29 15.57 -3.66
CA ILE A 105 1.16 15.42 -3.92
C ILE A 105 1.87 16.76 -4.06
N PRO A 106 1.33 17.78 -4.77
CA PRO A 106 1.99 19.08 -4.87
C PRO A 106 2.18 19.77 -3.51
N GLU A 107 1.16 19.75 -2.66
CA GLU A 107 1.21 20.34 -1.32
C GLU A 107 2.17 19.57 -0.40
N MET A 108 2.18 18.24 -0.50
CA MET A 108 3.14 17.38 0.22
C MET A 108 4.57 17.67 -0.22
N LEU A 109 4.80 17.85 -1.52
CA LEU A 109 6.12 18.21 -2.06
C LEU A 109 6.64 19.51 -1.42
N GLU A 110 5.85 20.56 -1.42
CA GLU A 110 6.25 21.86 -0.85
C GLU A 110 6.57 21.74 0.64
N GLN A 111 5.75 21.01 1.39
CA GLN A 111 5.99 20.79 2.82
C GLN A 111 7.28 20.01 3.08
N VAL A 112 7.50 18.93 2.35
CA VAL A 112 8.69 18.07 2.51
C VAL A 112 9.96 18.81 2.08
N LYS A 113 9.93 19.56 0.96
CA LYS A 113 11.06 20.40 0.53
C LYS A 113 11.46 21.39 1.62
N LYS A 114 10.49 22.10 2.19
CA LYS A 114 10.73 23.06 3.26
C LYS A 114 11.26 22.39 4.52
N ALA A 115 10.63 21.31 4.97
CA ALA A 115 11.01 20.62 6.20
C ALA A 115 12.40 19.99 6.12
N SER A 116 12.79 19.47 4.94
CA SER A 116 14.08 18.83 4.72
C SER A 116 15.20 19.78 4.32
N ASP A 117 14.90 21.04 4.02
CA ASP A 117 15.84 22.01 3.43
C ASP A 117 16.46 21.46 2.12
N TYR A 118 15.59 20.87 1.28
CA TYR A 118 15.98 20.13 0.09
C TYR A 118 16.79 20.99 -0.89
N ASP A 119 16.29 22.19 -1.21
CA ASP A 119 16.87 23.05 -2.24
C ASP A 119 18.31 23.48 -1.93
N ARG A 120 18.65 23.70 -0.65
CA ARG A 120 20.02 23.97 -0.24
C ARG A 120 20.86 22.69 -0.25
N LYS A 121 20.36 21.62 0.37
CA LYS A 121 21.10 20.35 0.51
C LYS A 121 21.38 19.69 -0.83
N SER A 122 20.45 19.70 -1.77
CA SER A 122 20.66 19.14 -3.12
C SER A 122 21.76 19.85 -3.91
N ARG A 123 21.97 21.15 -3.63
CA ARG A 123 23.08 21.90 -4.21
C ARG A 123 24.42 21.65 -3.52
N GLU A 124 24.40 21.47 -2.21
CA GLU A 124 25.61 21.23 -1.41
C GLU A 124 26.13 19.80 -1.49
N TYR A 125 25.23 18.81 -1.54
CA TYR A 125 25.58 17.39 -1.50
C TYR A 125 25.96 16.91 -2.91
N LYS A 126 27.20 17.16 -3.30
CA LYS A 126 27.74 16.73 -4.59
C LYS A 126 28.32 15.33 -4.52
N TRP A 127 28.51 14.72 -5.68
CA TRP A 127 29.21 13.45 -5.82
C TRP A 127 30.55 13.49 -5.08
N GLY A 128 30.84 12.45 -4.28
CA GLY A 128 32.05 12.37 -3.47
C GLY A 128 31.98 13.08 -2.11
N SER A 129 30.92 13.83 -1.80
CA SER A 129 30.76 14.48 -0.49
C SER A 129 30.42 13.51 0.65
N GLY A 130 30.12 12.25 0.35
CA GLY A 130 29.62 11.27 1.31
C GLY A 130 28.21 11.57 1.85
N ARG A 131 27.51 12.55 1.25
CA ARG A 131 26.17 12.97 1.62
C ARG A 131 25.26 12.97 0.41
N GLY A 132 23.99 12.65 0.62
CA GLY A 132 22.95 12.71 -0.41
C GLY A 132 21.59 13.08 0.18
N ILE A 133 20.72 13.60 -0.65
CA ILE A 133 19.32 13.82 -0.31
C ILE A 133 18.46 13.44 -1.51
N GLY A 134 17.36 12.75 -1.27
CA GLY A 134 16.40 12.40 -2.31
C GLY A 134 14.98 12.47 -1.75
N ILE A 135 14.02 12.71 -2.62
CA ILE A 135 12.59 12.65 -2.33
C ILE A 135 11.94 11.71 -3.32
N SER A 136 11.15 10.77 -2.83
CA SER A 136 10.31 9.90 -3.64
C SER A 136 8.85 10.02 -3.22
N PHE A 137 7.96 9.79 -4.18
CA PHE A 137 6.52 9.75 -3.95
C PHE A 137 5.98 8.38 -4.31
N TYR A 138 5.07 7.91 -3.49
CA TYR A 138 4.40 6.64 -3.78
C TYR A 138 2.97 6.66 -3.28
N ASN A 139 2.14 5.87 -3.92
CA ASN A 139 0.84 5.48 -3.43
C ASN A 139 0.79 3.96 -3.26
N HIS A 140 0.00 3.50 -2.33
CA HIS A 140 -0.23 2.08 -2.13
C HIS A 140 -1.72 1.86 -1.87
N GLY A 141 -2.34 1.02 -2.71
CA GLY A 141 -3.73 0.64 -2.50
C GLY A 141 -3.87 -0.26 -1.28
N GLY A 142 -4.82 0.05 -0.41
CA GLY A 142 -5.29 -0.86 0.63
C GLY A 142 -6.18 -1.95 0.04
N ALA A 143 -6.37 -3.03 0.78
CA ALA A 143 -7.18 -4.19 0.39
C ALA A 143 -6.68 -4.91 -0.89
N PHE A 144 -7.46 -5.82 -1.43
CA PHE A 144 -7.13 -6.51 -2.69
C PHE A 144 -7.56 -5.64 -3.87
N THR A 145 -6.61 -5.31 -4.72
CA THR A 145 -6.83 -4.43 -5.87
C THR A 145 -7.73 -5.08 -6.92
N GLY A 146 -8.55 -4.29 -7.58
CA GLY A 146 -9.53 -4.76 -8.55
C GLY A 146 -10.77 -5.36 -7.87
N ASN A 147 -11.34 -6.40 -8.43
CA ASN A 147 -12.59 -7.01 -7.94
C ASN A 147 -12.37 -8.05 -6.81
N GLY A 148 -11.15 -8.23 -6.33
CA GLY A 148 -10.82 -9.28 -5.37
C GLY A 148 -11.63 -9.21 -4.07
N GLU A 149 -11.80 -8.02 -3.49
CA GLU A 149 -12.58 -7.85 -2.27
C GLU A 149 -14.08 -8.13 -2.47
N GLN A 150 -14.66 -7.64 -3.56
CA GLN A 150 -16.09 -7.77 -3.81
C GLN A 150 -16.48 -9.16 -4.34
N ALA A 151 -15.67 -9.73 -5.23
CA ALA A 151 -16.03 -10.94 -5.93
C ALA A 151 -15.61 -12.23 -5.19
N ILE A 152 -14.46 -12.23 -4.50
CA ILE A 152 -13.80 -13.43 -3.98
C ILE A 152 -13.72 -13.40 -2.46
N ILE A 153 -13.23 -12.30 -1.87
CA ILE A 153 -12.94 -12.20 -0.45
C ILE A 153 -14.04 -11.38 0.22
N LYS A 154 -15.00 -12.07 0.79
CA LYS A 154 -16.11 -11.43 1.51
C LYS A 154 -15.77 -11.32 2.99
N ALA A 155 -15.92 -10.15 3.57
CA ALA A 155 -15.76 -9.95 4.99
C ALA A 155 -17.09 -10.15 5.74
N ARG A 156 -16.99 -10.73 6.94
CA ARG A 156 -18.08 -10.79 7.90
C ARG A 156 -17.55 -10.43 9.28
N CYS A 157 -18.34 -9.69 10.03
CA CYS A 157 -18.13 -9.40 11.43
C CYS A 157 -19.43 -9.62 12.18
N GLN A 158 -19.35 -10.04 13.44
CA GLN A 158 -20.51 -10.16 14.32
C GLN A 158 -20.23 -9.44 15.62
N LEU A 159 -21.27 -8.87 16.19
CA LEU A 159 -21.24 -8.29 17.53
C LEU A 159 -22.14 -9.12 18.46
N HIS A 160 -21.60 -9.52 19.60
CA HIS A 160 -22.35 -10.20 20.64
C HIS A 160 -22.50 -9.29 21.84
N LYS A 161 -23.74 -8.91 22.17
CA LYS A 161 -24.05 -8.08 23.33
C LYS A 161 -24.41 -8.96 24.51
N PHE A 162 -23.71 -8.79 25.62
CA PHE A 162 -23.97 -9.46 26.89
C PHE A 162 -25.03 -8.71 27.72
N ALA A 163 -25.64 -9.42 28.67
CA ALA A 163 -26.67 -8.86 29.55
C ALA A 163 -26.14 -7.71 30.43
N ASN A 164 -24.86 -7.68 30.75
CA ASN A 164 -24.19 -6.61 31.50
C ASN A 164 -23.86 -5.36 30.64
N GLY A 165 -24.23 -5.37 29.36
CA GLY A 165 -24.00 -4.27 28.42
C GLY A 165 -22.67 -4.29 27.70
N ASP A 166 -21.80 -5.24 27.97
CA ASP A 166 -20.56 -5.42 27.22
C ASP A 166 -20.84 -5.93 25.79
N VAL A 167 -19.98 -5.61 24.87
CA VAL A 167 -20.09 -6.01 23.45
C VAL A 167 -18.80 -6.70 23.03
N GLU A 168 -18.90 -7.96 22.60
CA GLU A 168 -17.78 -8.73 22.05
C GLU A 168 -17.81 -8.65 20.52
N ILE A 169 -16.64 -8.32 19.93
CA ILE A 169 -16.44 -8.33 18.48
C ILE A 169 -15.96 -9.72 18.07
N LEU A 170 -16.67 -10.34 17.15
CA LEU A 170 -16.35 -11.66 16.59
C LEU A 170 -15.95 -11.50 15.13
N CYS A 171 -14.66 -11.61 14.86
CA CYS A 171 -14.11 -11.62 13.50
C CYS A 171 -12.83 -12.47 13.45
N SER A 172 -12.49 -13.00 12.29
CA SER A 172 -11.31 -13.89 12.12
C SER A 172 -10.01 -13.15 11.87
N GLN A 173 -9.94 -11.85 12.16
CA GLN A 173 -8.73 -11.07 12.00
C GLN A 173 -7.76 -11.30 13.15
N THR A 174 -6.48 -11.48 12.84
CA THR A 174 -5.42 -11.80 13.80
C THR A 174 -4.54 -10.59 14.11
N GLU A 175 -4.07 -10.50 15.36
CA GLU A 175 -3.03 -9.57 15.77
C GLU A 175 -1.63 -10.14 15.44
N MET A 176 -0.80 -9.33 14.79
CA MET A 176 0.58 -9.66 14.43
C MET A 176 1.56 -8.57 14.88
N GLY A 177 1.13 -7.69 15.79
CA GLY A 177 1.85 -6.51 16.20
C GLY A 177 1.44 -5.22 15.47
N GLN A 178 0.42 -5.27 14.60
CA GLN A 178 -0.10 -4.10 13.88
C GLN A 178 -1.07 -3.24 14.70
N GLY A 179 -1.45 -3.66 15.91
CA GLY A 179 -2.32 -2.91 16.81
C GLY A 179 -3.82 -3.10 16.57
N PHE A 180 -4.23 -4.21 15.99
CA PHE A 180 -5.62 -4.48 15.67
C PHE A 180 -6.50 -4.64 16.93
N HIS A 181 -5.93 -5.24 18.00
CA HIS A 181 -6.58 -5.30 19.33
C HIS A 181 -6.90 -3.93 19.95
N THR A 182 -6.24 -2.89 19.47
CA THR A 182 -6.51 -1.51 19.92
C THR A 182 -7.48 -0.79 18.99
N ILE A 183 -7.29 -0.93 17.67
CA ILE A 183 -8.04 -0.14 16.69
C ILE A 183 -9.47 -0.62 16.55
N LEU A 184 -9.70 -1.92 16.45
CA LEU A 184 -11.05 -2.45 16.23
C LEU A 184 -12.01 -2.13 17.40
N PRO A 185 -11.62 -2.31 18.69
CA PRO A 185 -12.42 -1.86 19.81
C PRO A 185 -12.72 -0.36 19.81
N LYS A 186 -11.77 0.49 19.39
CA LYS A 186 -11.99 1.94 19.29
C LYS A 186 -13.03 2.29 18.23
N ILE A 187 -13.00 1.62 17.09
CA ILE A 187 -14.02 1.82 16.04
C ILE A 187 -15.39 1.42 16.57
N ALA A 188 -15.51 0.22 17.13
CA ALA A 188 -16.77 -0.27 17.68
C ALA A 188 -17.31 0.62 18.82
N ALA A 189 -16.45 1.04 19.75
CA ALA A 189 -16.83 1.93 20.83
C ALA A 189 -17.36 3.27 20.32
N HIS A 190 -16.71 3.84 19.30
CA HIS A 190 -17.10 5.09 18.66
C HIS A 190 -18.46 4.96 17.95
N VAL A 191 -18.63 3.91 17.13
CA VAL A 191 -19.85 3.73 16.34
C VAL A 191 -21.05 3.36 17.22
N LEU A 192 -20.82 2.57 18.26
CA LEU A 192 -21.88 2.16 19.20
C LEU A 192 -22.15 3.19 20.31
N GLU A 193 -21.35 4.26 20.38
CA GLU A 193 -21.42 5.29 21.42
C GLU A 193 -21.37 4.71 22.85
N ILE A 194 -20.50 3.71 23.04
CA ILE A 194 -20.28 3.07 24.36
C ILE A 194 -18.83 3.29 24.83
N PRO A 195 -18.58 3.23 26.13
CA PRO A 195 -17.23 3.29 26.68
C PRO A 195 -16.33 2.17 26.11
N LEU A 196 -15.05 2.49 25.85
CA LEU A 196 -14.11 1.54 25.28
C LEU A 196 -13.93 0.28 26.11
N GLU A 197 -13.98 0.41 27.44
CA GLU A 197 -13.90 -0.68 28.42
C GLU A 197 -15.09 -1.66 28.35
N LYS A 198 -16.15 -1.30 27.65
CA LYS A 198 -17.31 -2.16 27.36
C LYS A 198 -17.13 -2.99 26.09
N VAL A 199 -16.09 -2.76 25.32
CA VAL A 199 -15.84 -3.49 24.08
C VAL A 199 -14.77 -4.56 24.31
N ILE A 200 -15.12 -5.80 24.04
CA ILE A 200 -14.27 -6.98 24.16
C ILE A 200 -13.84 -7.42 22.77
N PHE A 201 -12.55 -7.54 22.55
CA PHE A 201 -12.00 -8.18 21.37
C PHE A 201 -10.88 -9.14 21.78
N LYS A 202 -11.00 -10.40 21.39
CA LYS A 202 -10.07 -11.49 21.73
C LYS A 202 -9.47 -12.07 20.47
N ASP A 203 -8.42 -12.87 20.64
CA ASP A 203 -7.88 -13.69 19.58
C ASP A 203 -8.97 -14.59 18.99
N PRO A 204 -9.02 -14.72 17.66
CA PRO A 204 -10.10 -15.44 16.99
C PRO A 204 -10.02 -16.94 17.24
N ASP A 205 -11.15 -17.53 17.56
CA ASP A 205 -11.40 -18.97 17.60
C ASP A 205 -12.31 -19.33 16.42
N THR A 206 -11.81 -20.13 15.49
CA THR A 206 -12.54 -20.49 14.27
C THR A 206 -13.87 -21.22 14.51
N SER A 207 -14.08 -21.77 15.70
CA SER A 207 -15.38 -22.34 16.10
C SER A 207 -16.42 -21.29 16.45
N ARG A 208 -16.01 -20.03 16.72
CA ARG A 208 -16.86 -18.95 17.22
C ARG A 208 -17.00 -17.76 16.27
N VAL A 209 -15.94 -17.49 15.47
CA VAL A 209 -15.91 -16.29 14.65
C VAL A 209 -16.31 -16.58 13.21
N PRO A 210 -16.98 -15.64 12.52
CA PRO A 210 -17.24 -15.77 11.09
C PRO A 210 -15.96 -15.59 10.28
N ASP A 211 -15.97 -16.07 9.05
CA ASP A 211 -14.90 -15.78 8.08
C ASP A 211 -14.93 -14.28 7.70
N SER A 212 -13.91 -13.56 8.13
CA SER A 212 -13.72 -12.14 7.82
C SER A 212 -12.74 -11.94 6.66
N GLY A 213 -12.29 -13.01 6.02
CA GLY A 213 -11.21 -13.00 5.05
C GLY A 213 -9.82 -12.86 5.69
N PRO A 214 -8.75 -12.85 4.90
CA PRO A 214 -7.38 -12.86 5.40
C PRO A 214 -6.98 -11.54 6.07
N THR A 215 -6.14 -11.63 7.11
CA THR A 215 -5.45 -10.49 7.71
C THR A 215 -4.24 -10.12 6.85
N ALA A 216 -4.47 -9.40 5.77
CA ALA A 216 -3.46 -9.07 4.77
C ALA A 216 -3.83 -7.79 4.01
N ALA A 217 -2.92 -7.27 3.18
CA ALA A 217 -3.18 -6.19 2.23
C ALA A 217 -3.73 -4.89 2.86
N SER A 218 -3.52 -4.67 4.15
CA SER A 218 -4.08 -3.52 4.91
C SER A 218 -5.61 -3.43 4.87
N ARG A 219 -6.31 -4.57 4.70
CA ARG A 219 -7.77 -4.60 4.56
C ARG A 219 -8.53 -4.61 5.89
N SER A 220 -7.89 -5.10 6.97
CA SER A 220 -8.60 -5.37 8.22
C SER A 220 -9.32 -4.14 8.76
N THR A 221 -8.65 -3.01 8.88
CA THR A 221 -9.29 -1.78 9.38
C THR A 221 -10.26 -1.17 8.37
N MET A 222 -9.90 -1.17 7.07
CA MET A 222 -10.74 -0.56 6.03
C MET A 222 -12.01 -1.36 5.75
N ILE A 223 -11.88 -2.68 5.65
CA ILE A 223 -13.00 -3.54 5.20
C ILE A 223 -13.75 -4.13 6.40
N VAL A 224 -13.03 -4.73 7.36
CA VAL A 224 -13.69 -5.35 8.52
C VAL A 224 -14.11 -4.31 9.55
N GLY A 225 -13.36 -3.22 9.68
CA GLY A 225 -13.72 -2.12 10.57
C GLY A 225 -14.87 -1.24 10.06
N GLU A 226 -15.25 -1.34 8.79
CA GLU A 226 -16.40 -0.62 8.19
C GLU A 226 -17.73 -1.39 8.38
N LEU A 227 -17.68 -2.70 8.63
CA LEU A 227 -18.85 -3.56 8.82
C LEU A 227 -19.56 -3.30 10.14
#